data_971adb4b73395319f8c2e98cf74b1b7d
#
_entry.id   971adb4b73395319f8c2e98cf74b1b7d
#
_cell.length_a   1.000
_cell.length_b   1.000
_cell.length_c   1.000
_cell.angle_alpha   90.00
_cell.angle_beta   90.00
_cell.angle_gamma   90.00
#
_symmetry.space_group_name_H-M   'P 1'
#
loop_
_entity.id
_entity.type
_entity.pdbx_description
1 polymer ?
#
loop_
_entity_poly.entity_id
_entity_poly.type
_entity_poly.pdbx_seq_one_letter_code
_entity_poly.pdbx_strand_id
1 'polypeptide(L)'
;MTTQTLPMILLFLIFIVCEIVYLIIKKFALKERLASKRTFITSIFIFYFLMLLKLVFFPITFGPMAREMSFPSEAYFQFIPFKTIMFYVSHLSLNQLIQFVGNILLLAPLALYLNTLWRISIVKNIFIAFLSTLLIETIQGIINSITGYPNKVSDIDDVISNAAGYLLVLVFVPIFRKIYKSM
;
A
#
# COMPACT_ATOMS: atom_id res chain seq x y z
N MET A 1 14.66 -11.87 -20.44
CA MET A 1 14.18 -11.03 -19.34
C MET A 1 12.88 -10.38 -19.77
N THR A 2 11.82 -10.51 -18.98
CA THR A 2 10.49 -9.96 -19.26
C THR A 2 10.06 -9.12 -18.09
N THR A 3 9.59 -7.91 -18.35
CA THR A 3 9.05 -7.02 -17.31
C THR A 3 7.55 -6.88 -17.50
N GLN A 4 6.78 -7.32 -16.51
CA GLN A 4 5.33 -7.17 -16.48
C GLN A 4 4.96 -5.89 -15.75
N THR A 5 4.18 -5.06 -16.42
CA THR A 5 3.56 -3.88 -15.81
C THR A 5 2.05 -4.12 -15.67
N LEU A 6 1.42 -3.50 -14.71
CA LEU A 6 -0.04 -3.48 -14.63
C LEU A 6 -0.56 -2.23 -15.37
N PRO A 7 -1.11 -2.36 -16.61
CA PRO A 7 -1.62 -1.23 -17.36
C PRO A 7 -2.77 -0.55 -16.63
N MET A 8 -2.89 0.78 -16.76
CA MET A 8 -3.98 1.53 -16.13
C MET A 8 -5.36 1.07 -16.60
N ILE A 9 -5.48 0.70 -17.88
CA ILE A 9 -6.75 0.18 -18.43
C ILE A 9 -7.17 -1.11 -17.72
N LEU A 10 -6.24 -2.05 -17.53
CA LEU A 10 -6.54 -3.30 -16.83
C LEU A 10 -6.89 -3.05 -15.36
N LEU A 11 -6.18 -2.15 -14.68
CA LEU A 11 -6.49 -1.76 -13.30
C LEU A 11 -7.89 -1.16 -13.20
N PHE A 12 -8.28 -0.32 -14.18
CA PHE A 12 -9.60 0.27 -14.21
C PHE A 12 -10.70 -0.77 -14.46
N LEU A 13 -10.46 -1.76 -15.33
CA LEU A 13 -11.38 -2.89 -15.53
C LEU A 13 -11.53 -3.73 -14.27
N ILE A 14 -10.43 -4.01 -13.56
CA ILE A 14 -10.46 -4.71 -12.26
C ILE A 14 -11.26 -3.89 -11.24
N PHE A 15 -11.08 -2.58 -11.21
CA PHE A 15 -11.86 -1.69 -10.33
C PHE A 15 -13.36 -1.79 -10.61
N ILE A 16 -13.77 -1.76 -11.89
CA ILE A 16 -15.19 -1.91 -12.27
C ILE A 16 -15.74 -3.25 -11.77
N VAL A 17 -15.00 -4.34 -11.95
CA VAL A 17 -15.42 -5.67 -11.48
C VAL A 17 -15.55 -5.70 -9.96
N CYS A 18 -14.55 -5.20 -9.22
CA CYS A 18 -14.60 -5.11 -7.77
C CYS A 18 -15.78 -4.27 -7.28
N GLU A 19 -16.04 -3.15 -7.93
CA GLU A 19 -17.17 -2.27 -7.59
C GLU A 19 -18.53 -2.96 -7.84
N ILE A 20 -18.69 -3.64 -8.95
CA ILE A 20 -19.91 -4.42 -9.24
C ILE A 20 -20.13 -5.49 -8.18
N VAL A 21 -19.08 -6.27 -7.84
CA VAL A 21 -19.15 -7.32 -6.81
C VAL A 21 -19.50 -6.71 -5.45
N TYR A 22 -18.86 -5.60 -5.07
CA TYR A 22 -19.17 -4.88 -3.84
C TYR A 22 -20.64 -4.44 -3.76
N LEU A 23 -21.16 -3.83 -4.85
CA LEU A 23 -22.54 -3.36 -4.91
C LEU A 23 -23.56 -4.52 -4.88
N ILE A 24 -23.25 -5.65 -5.52
CA ILE A 24 -24.07 -6.87 -5.46
C ILE A 24 -24.12 -7.40 -4.02
N ILE A 25 -22.96 -7.56 -3.37
CA ILE A 25 -22.90 -8.02 -1.96
C ILE A 25 -23.69 -7.07 -1.07
N LYS A 26 -23.51 -5.77 -1.25
CA LYS A 26 -24.20 -4.75 -0.46
C LYS A 26 -25.72 -4.83 -0.62
N LYS A 27 -26.21 -5.00 -1.84
CA LYS A 27 -27.64 -5.06 -2.14
C LYS A 27 -28.28 -6.36 -1.65
N PHE A 28 -27.68 -7.51 -1.99
CA PHE A 28 -28.31 -8.82 -1.81
C PHE A 28 -27.94 -9.50 -0.48
N ALA A 29 -26.68 -9.40 -0.03
CA ALA A 29 -26.26 -10.02 1.20
C ALA A 29 -26.47 -9.12 2.43
N LEU A 30 -26.11 -7.83 2.33
CA LEU A 30 -26.24 -6.90 3.46
C LEU A 30 -27.57 -6.16 3.50
N LYS A 31 -28.34 -6.20 2.39
CA LYS A 31 -29.64 -5.51 2.24
C LYS A 31 -29.56 -4.01 2.55
N GLU A 32 -28.41 -3.39 2.28
CA GLU A 32 -28.14 -1.97 2.51
C GLU A 32 -28.47 -1.11 1.27
N ARG A 33 -28.73 0.18 1.50
CA ARG A 33 -28.94 1.15 0.42
C ARG A 33 -27.66 1.33 -0.40
N LEU A 34 -27.76 1.24 -1.73
CA LEU A 34 -26.62 1.43 -2.64
C LEU A 34 -26.09 2.87 -2.60
N ALA A 35 -26.98 3.84 -2.67
CA ALA A 35 -26.61 5.26 -2.56
C ALA A 35 -26.45 5.65 -1.08
N SER A 36 -25.22 5.64 -0.58
CA SER A 36 -24.88 6.06 0.76
C SER A 36 -23.47 6.65 0.84
N LYS A 37 -23.24 7.53 1.81
CA LYS A 37 -21.89 8.08 2.09
C LYS A 37 -20.86 6.96 2.28
N ARG A 38 -21.24 5.88 2.95
CA ARG A 38 -20.39 4.72 3.16
C ARG A 38 -20.02 4.05 1.83
N THR A 39 -20.97 3.90 0.91
CA THR A 39 -20.68 3.37 -0.43
C THR A 39 -19.65 4.21 -1.15
N PHE A 40 -19.87 5.53 -1.20
CA PHE A 40 -18.95 6.45 -1.87
C PHE A 40 -17.52 6.36 -1.33
N ILE A 41 -17.36 6.38 0.00
CA ILE A 41 -16.02 6.28 0.61
C ILE A 41 -15.41 4.89 0.37
N THR A 42 -16.21 3.81 0.39
CA THR A 42 -15.70 2.47 0.12
C THR A 42 -15.27 2.31 -1.33
N SER A 43 -16.00 2.89 -2.29
CA SER A 43 -15.59 2.90 -3.70
C SER A 43 -14.25 3.61 -3.92
N ILE A 44 -14.06 4.77 -3.29
CA ILE A 44 -12.77 5.46 -3.29
C ILE A 44 -11.67 4.58 -2.68
N PHE A 45 -11.97 3.89 -1.58
CA PHE A 45 -11.01 3.01 -0.92
C PHE A 45 -10.65 1.79 -1.77
N ILE A 46 -11.62 1.19 -2.50
CA ILE A 46 -11.35 0.08 -3.43
C ILE A 46 -10.39 0.55 -4.52
N PHE A 47 -10.62 1.73 -5.11
CA PHE A 47 -9.72 2.29 -6.12
C PHE A 47 -8.32 2.53 -5.56
N TYR A 48 -8.22 3.18 -4.38
CA TYR A 48 -6.94 3.38 -3.70
C TYR A 48 -6.22 2.06 -3.45
N PHE A 49 -6.92 1.03 -2.97
CA PHE A 49 -6.31 -0.26 -2.65
C PHE A 49 -5.72 -0.94 -3.89
N LEU A 50 -6.40 -0.86 -5.02
CA LEU A 50 -5.87 -1.35 -6.30
C LEU A 50 -4.66 -0.55 -6.78
N MET A 51 -4.68 0.78 -6.60
CA MET A 51 -3.51 1.63 -6.89
C MET A 51 -2.32 1.30 -5.98
N LEU A 52 -2.58 1.06 -4.69
CA LEU A 52 -1.57 0.62 -3.73
C LEU A 52 -0.91 -0.69 -4.18
N LEU A 53 -1.69 -1.72 -4.53
CA LEU A 53 -1.17 -2.99 -5.03
C LEU A 53 -0.30 -2.79 -6.28
N LYS A 54 -0.75 -1.94 -7.21
CA LYS A 54 0.05 -1.60 -8.38
C LYS A 54 1.37 -0.93 -8.02
N LEU A 55 1.33 0.08 -7.16
CA LEU A 55 2.51 0.87 -6.78
C LEU A 55 3.55 0.02 -6.04
N VAL A 56 3.08 -0.85 -5.15
CA VAL A 56 3.93 -1.64 -4.26
C VAL A 56 4.55 -2.83 -4.98
N PHE A 57 3.82 -3.51 -5.86
CA PHE A 57 4.28 -4.78 -6.44
C PHE A 57 4.70 -4.70 -7.90
N PHE A 58 4.32 -3.68 -8.66
CA PHE A 58 4.69 -3.57 -10.06
C PHE A 58 5.68 -2.42 -10.31
N PRO A 59 6.52 -2.53 -11.35
CA PRO A 59 6.66 -3.64 -12.30
C PRO A 59 7.33 -4.87 -11.70
N ILE A 60 7.07 -6.06 -12.27
CA ILE A 60 7.73 -7.32 -11.91
C ILE A 60 8.58 -7.80 -13.10
N THR A 61 9.86 -7.99 -12.87
CA THR A 61 10.83 -8.51 -13.83
C THR A 61 11.15 -9.96 -13.50
N PHE A 62 11.14 -10.84 -14.49
CA PHE A 62 11.41 -12.28 -14.34
C PHE A 62 11.95 -12.90 -15.63
N GLY A 63 12.27 -14.19 -15.59
CA GLY A 63 12.72 -14.98 -16.72
C GLY A 63 14.12 -15.55 -16.53
N PRO A 64 14.60 -16.43 -17.45
CA PRO A 64 15.89 -17.10 -17.30
C PRO A 64 17.06 -16.11 -17.15
N MET A 65 17.15 -15.12 -18.02
CA MET A 65 18.19 -14.09 -17.95
C MET A 65 18.17 -13.30 -16.63
N ALA A 66 17.00 -13.06 -16.03
CA ALA A 66 16.92 -12.38 -14.75
C ALA A 66 17.53 -13.20 -13.61
N ARG A 67 17.39 -14.53 -13.66
CA ARG A 67 17.97 -15.48 -12.70
C ARG A 67 19.47 -15.70 -12.86
N GLU A 68 20.00 -15.48 -14.06
CA GLU A 68 21.44 -15.58 -14.35
C GLU A 68 22.21 -14.34 -13.87
N MET A 69 21.52 -13.22 -13.64
CA MET A 69 22.13 -12.01 -13.10
C MET A 69 22.45 -12.22 -11.61
N SER A 70 23.68 -11.90 -11.22
CA SER A 70 24.09 -11.92 -9.81
C SER A 70 23.95 -10.54 -9.20
N PHE A 71 23.20 -10.47 -8.11
CA PHE A 71 23.03 -9.25 -7.33
C PHE A 71 23.50 -9.49 -5.88
N PRO A 72 24.04 -8.48 -5.20
CA PRO A 72 24.34 -8.59 -3.78
C PRO A 72 23.05 -8.79 -2.96
N SER A 73 23.16 -9.44 -1.79
CA SER A 73 22.01 -9.74 -0.92
C SER A 73 21.23 -8.48 -0.50
N GLU A 74 21.94 -7.37 -0.38
CA GLU A 74 21.37 -6.06 -0.03
C GLU A 74 20.44 -5.49 -1.12
N ALA A 75 20.54 -5.99 -2.35
CA ALA A 75 19.60 -5.63 -3.40
C ALA A 75 18.21 -6.29 -3.23
N TYR A 76 18.17 -7.39 -2.47
CA TYR A 76 16.92 -8.13 -2.19
C TYR A 76 16.33 -7.75 -0.84
N PHE A 77 17.18 -7.62 0.20
CA PHE A 77 16.77 -7.42 1.58
C PHE A 77 17.67 -6.40 2.29
N GLN A 78 17.07 -5.44 2.97
CA GLN A 78 17.75 -4.49 3.82
C GLN A 78 17.15 -4.56 5.24
N PHE A 79 17.91 -5.08 6.20
CA PHE A 79 17.46 -5.31 7.58
C PHE A 79 18.12 -4.40 8.62
N ILE A 80 18.98 -3.45 8.20
CA ILE A 80 19.64 -2.52 9.12
C ILE A 80 18.74 -1.29 9.29
N PRO A 81 18.14 -1.10 10.49
CA PRO A 81 17.27 0.04 10.72
C PRO A 81 17.97 1.37 10.47
N PHE A 82 17.24 2.31 9.90
CA PHE A 82 17.65 3.68 9.55
C PHE A 82 18.73 3.80 8.47
N LYS A 83 19.22 2.71 7.86
CA LYS A 83 20.24 2.75 6.80
C LYS A 83 19.74 3.49 5.56
N THR A 84 18.56 3.13 5.08
CA THR A 84 17.93 3.73 3.90
C THR A 84 17.45 5.15 4.19
N ILE A 85 16.87 5.39 5.37
CA ILE A 85 16.44 6.73 5.80
C ILE A 85 17.65 7.67 5.88
N MET A 86 18.75 7.25 6.49
CA MET A 86 19.96 8.07 6.58
C MET A 86 20.59 8.31 5.20
N PHE A 87 20.55 7.32 4.32
CA PHE A 87 20.98 7.51 2.93
C PHE A 87 20.13 8.56 2.22
N TYR A 88 18.82 8.58 2.37
CA TYR A 88 17.94 9.61 1.80
C TYR A 88 18.24 11.01 2.37
N VAL A 89 18.50 11.12 3.66
CA VAL A 89 18.83 12.40 4.30
C VAL A 89 20.21 12.92 3.85
N SER A 90 21.18 12.03 3.65
CA SER A 90 22.55 12.42 3.25
C SER A 90 22.72 12.70 1.75
N HIS A 91 21.84 12.15 0.90
CA HIS A 91 21.91 12.26 -0.56
C HIS A 91 20.60 12.80 -1.14
N LEU A 92 20.10 13.91 -0.57
CA LEU A 92 18.81 14.49 -0.95
C LEU A 92 18.69 14.70 -2.47
N SER A 93 17.92 13.83 -3.11
CA SER A 93 17.46 14.02 -4.49
C SER A 93 15.93 14.01 -4.54
N LEU A 94 15.36 14.56 -5.60
CA LEU A 94 13.90 14.56 -5.76
C LEU A 94 13.32 13.14 -5.72
N ASN A 95 13.97 12.17 -6.35
CA ASN A 95 13.51 10.78 -6.38
C ASN A 95 13.50 10.15 -4.98
N GLN A 96 14.54 10.38 -4.18
CA GLN A 96 14.62 9.88 -2.80
C GLN A 96 13.57 10.52 -1.90
N LEU A 97 13.35 11.82 -2.06
CA LEU A 97 12.29 12.53 -1.34
C LEU A 97 10.90 11.98 -1.69
N ILE A 98 10.62 11.77 -2.99
CA ILE A 98 9.35 11.18 -3.46
C ILE A 98 9.17 9.77 -2.88
N GLN A 99 10.22 8.95 -2.83
CA GLN A 99 10.15 7.61 -2.28
C GLN A 99 9.89 7.63 -0.77
N PHE A 100 10.64 8.45 -0.02
CA PHE A 100 10.47 8.58 1.43
C PHE A 100 9.07 9.09 1.81
N VAL A 101 8.63 10.18 1.19
CA VAL A 101 7.29 10.75 1.41
C VAL A 101 6.21 9.78 0.93
N GLY A 102 6.46 9.08 -0.18
CA GLY A 102 5.58 8.05 -0.71
C GLY A 102 5.31 6.94 0.29
N ASN A 103 6.35 6.43 0.95
CA ASN A 103 6.22 5.41 2.00
C ASN A 103 5.42 5.95 3.20
N ILE A 104 5.71 7.15 3.69
CA ILE A 104 4.94 7.77 4.77
C ILE A 104 3.44 7.90 4.40
N LEU A 105 3.12 8.24 3.16
CA LEU A 105 1.75 8.43 2.72
C LEU A 105 1.06 7.12 2.30
N LEU A 106 1.81 6.05 2.08
CA LEU A 106 1.34 4.81 1.47
C LEU A 106 0.13 4.22 2.19
N LEU A 107 0.16 4.09 3.50
CA LEU A 107 -0.91 3.50 4.31
C LEU A 107 -1.84 4.55 4.96
N ALA A 108 -1.62 5.84 4.73
CA ALA A 108 -2.45 6.91 5.28
C ALA A 108 -3.94 6.79 4.90
N PRO A 109 -4.33 6.51 3.63
CA PRO A 109 -5.73 6.33 3.28
C PRO A 109 -6.38 5.09 3.94
N LEU A 110 -5.61 4.02 4.19
CA LEU A 110 -6.09 2.86 4.93
C LEU A 110 -6.46 3.25 6.37
N ALA A 111 -5.59 4.00 7.06
CA ALA A 111 -5.84 4.47 8.41
C ALA A 111 -7.07 5.39 8.48
N LEU A 112 -7.19 6.33 7.55
CA LEU A 112 -8.34 7.25 7.46
C LEU A 112 -9.64 6.48 7.18
N TYR A 113 -9.65 5.58 6.21
CA TYR A 113 -10.81 4.76 5.86
C TYR A 113 -11.32 3.97 7.06
N LEU A 114 -10.44 3.19 7.68
CA LEU A 114 -10.79 2.34 8.80
C LEU A 114 -11.30 3.16 9.99
N ASN A 115 -10.62 4.26 10.34
CA ASN A 115 -10.99 5.05 11.50
C ASN A 115 -12.14 6.01 11.25
N THR A 116 -12.44 6.38 10.01
CA THR A 116 -13.64 7.18 9.68
C THR A 116 -14.91 6.35 9.82
N LEU A 117 -14.89 5.11 9.34
CA LEU A 117 -16.07 4.23 9.36
C LEU A 117 -16.24 3.48 10.68
N TRP A 118 -15.14 3.12 11.34
CA TRP A 118 -15.14 2.36 12.59
C TRP A 118 -14.30 3.06 13.65
N ARG A 119 -14.70 2.92 14.92
CA ARG A 119 -13.91 3.42 16.05
C ARG A 119 -12.89 2.37 16.49
N ILE A 120 -11.76 2.32 15.81
CA ILE A 120 -10.70 1.37 16.13
C ILE A 120 -9.84 1.91 17.27
N SER A 121 -9.52 1.05 18.25
CA SER A 121 -8.63 1.42 19.36
C SER A 121 -7.21 1.65 18.88
N ILE A 122 -6.44 2.42 19.64
CA ILE A 122 -5.04 2.71 19.29
C ILE A 122 -4.18 1.42 19.19
N VAL A 123 -4.41 0.46 20.05
CA VAL A 123 -3.70 -0.83 20.04
C VAL A 123 -3.98 -1.59 18.73
N LYS A 124 -5.24 -1.64 18.30
CA LYS A 124 -5.60 -2.24 17.01
C LYS A 124 -5.01 -1.47 15.83
N ASN A 125 -4.95 -0.14 15.89
CA ASN A 125 -4.31 0.67 14.84
C ASN A 125 -2.81 0.36 14.74
N ILE A 126 -2.10 0.27 15.86
CA ILE A 126 -0.68 -0.12 15.89
C ILE A 126 -0.50 -1.50 15.25
N PHE A 127 -1.32 -2.49 15.63
CA PHE A 127 -1.26 -3.83 15.07
C PHE A 127 -1.53 -3.83 13.55
N ILE A 128 -2.56 -3.11 13.09
CA ILE A 128 -2.90 -3.01 11.67
C ILE A 128 -1.76 -2.33 10.89
N ALA A 129 -1.18 -1.25 11.43
CA ALA A 129 -0.06 -0.56 10.81
C ALA A 129 1.11 -1.52 10.55
N PHE A 130 1.60 -2.18 11.60
CA PHE A 130 2.72 -3.11 11.49
C PHE A 130 2.40 -4.33 10.64
N LEU A 131 1.24 -4.94 10.82
CA LEU A 131 0.84 -6.11 10.02
C LEU A 131 0.76 -5.77 8.53
N SER A 132 0.16 -4.63 8.18
CA SER A 132 0.01 -4.22 6.78
C SER A 132 1.36 -4.03 6.10
N THR A 133 2.29 -3.32 6.76
CA THR A 133 3.61 -3.08 6.17
C THR A 133 4.47 -4.35 6.14
N LEU A 134 4.44 -5.18 7.18
CA LEU A 134 5.13 -6.47 7.17
C LEU A 134 4.63 -7.39 6.06
N LEU A 135 3.32 -7.40 5.78
CA LEU A 135 2.77 -8.16 4.65
C LEU A 135 3.30 -7.65 3.31
N ILE A 136 3.38 -6.32 3.13
CA ILE A 136 3.94 -5.72 1.93
C ILE A 136 5.38 -6.18 1.73
N GLU A 137 6.24 -5.98 2.73
CA GLU A 137 7.66 -6.33 2.64
C GLU A 137 7.89 -7.84 2.45
N THR A 138 7.09 -8.66 3.14
CA THR A 138 7.16 -10.11 2.98
C THR A 138 6.80 -10.54 1.56
N ILE A 139 5.74 -9.97 0.98
CA ILE A 139 5.33 -10.29 -0.40
C ILE A 139 6.39 -9.81 -1.40
N GLN A 140 7.00 -8.64 -1.20
CA GLN A 140 8.11 -8.17 -2.03
C GLN A 140 9.30 -9.11 -1.96
N GLY A 141 9.70 -9.54 -0.78
CA GLY A 141 10.75 -10.54 -0.58
C GLY A 141 10.43 -11.89 -1.26
N ILE A 142 9.18 -12.35 -1.18
CA ILE A 142 8.72 -13.57 -1.87
C ILE A 142 8.81 -13.40 -3.40
N ILE A 143 8.34 -12.27 -3.94
CA ILE A 143 8.42 -11.97 -5.38
C ILE A 143 9.88 -11.99 -5.84
N ASN A 144 10.79 -11.34 -5.12
CA ASN A 144 12.21 -11.35 -5.40
C ASN A 144 12.78 -12.76 -5.41
N SER A 145 12.44 -13.57 -4.41
CA SER A 145 12.91 -14.95 -4.28
C SER A 145 12.42 -15.85 -5.43
N ILE A 146 11.16 -15.70 -5.83
CA ILE A 146 10.55 -16.49 -6.91
C ILE A 146 11.12 -16.07 -8.27
N THR A 147 11.29 -14.78 -8.51
CA THR A 147 11.76 -14.24 -9.79
C THR A 147 13.27 -14.36 -9.95
N GLY A 148 14.02 -14.43 -8.85
CA GLY A 148 15.49 -14.34 -8.84
C GLY A 148 15.99 -12.95 -9.25
N TYR A 149 15.16 -11.93 -9.12
CA TYR A 149 15.47 -10.55 -9.51
C TYR A 149 15.04 -9.57 -8.42
N PRO A 150 15.85 -8.56 -8.05
CA PRO A 150 15.51 -7.58 -7.05
C PRO A 150 14.51 -6.54 -7.59
N ASN A 151 13.24 -6.91 -7.68
CA ASN A 151 12.18 -6.04 -8.22
C ASN A 151 11.92 -4.84 -7.30
N LYS A 152 11.84 -5.08 -6.00
CA LYS A 152 11.73 -4.11 -4.92
C LYS A 152 12.56 -4.62 -3.76
N VAL A 153 13.37 -3.77 -3.14
CA VAL A 153 14.08 -4.15 -1.93
C VAL A 153 13.07 -4.33 -0.80
N SER A 154 13.10 -5.49 -0.11
CA SER A 154 12.33 -5.67 1.12
C SER A 154 13.10 -4.98 2.25
N ASP A 155 12.60 -3.82 2.72
CA ASP A 155 13.37 -2.87 3.53
C ASP A 155 12.69 -2.61 4.89
N ILE A 156 13.46 -2.78 5.98
CA ILE A 156 12.98 -2.49 7.34
C ILE A 156 12.63 -1.00 7.52
N ASP A 157 13.28 -0.10 6.79
CA ASP A 157 12.99 1.32 6.86
C ASP A 157 11.67 1.68 6.18
N ASP A 158 11.24 0.90 5.20
CA ASP A 158 9.91 1.01 4.62
C ASP A 158 8.84 0.53 5.62
N VAL A 159 9.12 -0.53 6.40
CA VAL A 159 8.25 -0.92 7.53
C VAL A 159 8.09 0.22 8.52
N ILE A 160 9.18 0.88 8.91
CA ILE A 160 9.18 2.00 9.85
C ILE A 160 8.40 3.19 9.28
N SER A 161 8.70 3.58 8.05
CA SER A 161 8.12 4.76 7.40
C SER A 161 6.62 4.59 7.13
N ASN A 162 6.21 3.43 6.61
CA ASN A 162 4.80 3.11 6.35
C ASN A 162 3.98 3.05 7.64
N ALA A 163 4.51 2.39 8.70
CA ALA A 163 3.84 2.32 9.99
C ALA A 163 3.74 3.69 10.66
N ALA A 164 4.83 4.47 10.62
CA ALA A 164 4.83 5.84 11.14
C ALA A 164 3.78 6.71 10.42
N GLY A 165 3.73 6.66 9.11
CA GLY A 165 2.76 7.41 8.31
C GLY A 165 1.31 7.03 8.61
N TYR A 166 1.03 5.72 8.75
CA TYR A 166 -0.28 5.22 9.19
C TYR A 166 -0.69 5.82 10.54
N LEU A 167 0.22 5.82 11.53
CA LEU A 167 -0.06 6.31 12.87
C LEU A 167 -0.17 7.84 12.93
N LEU A 168 0.70 8.56 12.21
CA LEU A 168 0.69 10.02 12.17
C LEU A 168 -0.63 10.57 11.62
N VAL A 169 -1.19 9.93 10.60
CA VAL A 169 -2.44 10.41 9.98
C VAL A 169 -3.65 10.26 10.91
N LEU A 170 -3.58 9.46 11.97
CA LEU A 170 -4.68 9.33 12.94
C LEU A 170 -5.06 10.66 13.61
N VAL A 171 -4.12 11.60 13.69
CA VAL A 171 -4.38 12.96 14.19
C VAL A 171 -5.46 13.68 13.37
N PHE A 172 -5.56 13.37 12.08
CA PHE A 172 -6.54 13.99 11.18
C PHE A 172 -7.90 13.27 11.15
N VAL A 173 -8.04 12.10 11.77
CA VAL A 173 -9.29 11.32 11.79
C VAL A 173 -10.51 12.13 12.30
N PRO A 174 -10.42 12.99 13.34
CA PRO A 174 -11.55 13.81 13.77
C PRO A 174 -12.09 14.73 12.67
N ILE A 175 -11.18 15.31 11.86
CA ILE A 175 -11.54 16.18 10.74
C ILE A 175 -12.28 15.37 9.66
N PHE A 176 -11.73 14.21 9.28
CA PHE A 176 -12.37 13.34 8.29
C PHE A 176 -13.73 12.81 8.74
N ARG A 177 -13.89 12.49 10.03
CA ARG A 177 -15.20 12.13 10.61
C ARG A 177 -16.20 13.28 10.55
N LYS A 178 -15.75 14.51 10.77
CA LYS A 178 -16.62 15.70 10.65
C LYS A 178 -17.11 15.86 9.22
N ILE A 179 -16.19 15.79 8.26
CA ILE A 179 -16.53 15.84 6.81
C ILE A 179 -17.50 14.70 6.45
N TYR A 180 -17.22 13.48 6.88
CA TYR A 180 -18.09 12.32 6.62
C TYR A 180 -19.52 12.51 7.17
N LYS A 181 -19.67 13.15 8.32
CA LYS A 181 -21.00 13.44 8.89
C LYS A 181 -21.73 14.54 8.12
N SER A 182 -21.00 15.54 7.58
CA SER A 182 -21.61 16.66 6.84
C SER A 182 -22.04 16.31 5.41
N MET A 183 -21.44 15.28 4.81
CA MET A 183 -21.89 14.74 3.52
C MET A 183 -23.30 14.14 3.65
#